data_26406a61e2023903afe3b37f3b08357d
#
_entry.id   26406a61e2023903afe3b37f3b08357d
#
_cell.length_a   1.000
_cell.length_b   1.000
_cell.length_c   1.000
_cell.angle_alpha   90.00
_cell.angle_beta   90.00
_cell.angle_gamma   90.00
#
_symmetry.space_group_name_H-M   'P 1'
#
loop_
_entity.id
_entity.type
_entity.pdbx_description
1 polymer ?
#
loop_
_entity_poly.entity_id
_entity_poly.type
_entity_poly.pdbx_seq_one_letter_code
_entity_poly.pdbx_strand_id
1 'polypeptide(L)'
;MALTSYTIYDTARAIHTFVSQIISGKETAGHWLRPVPEGRLSAYRNLDLKQTGQVVKASPGQLYGGIVFNHAWIYPDSSGAIRYLKIYDKATAATSSDTPVITIPLEQAEQPLDFTVYGVAFASGISVRATTGQADADATDPNTGDVLVNLFYQ
;
A
#
# COMPACT_ATOMS: atom_id res chain seq x y z
N MET A 1 -26.83 -22.71 -22.20
CA MET A 1 -26.60 -21.63 -21.22
C MET A 1 -26.44 -20.36 -22.02
N ALA A 2 -27.32 -19.38 -21.85
CA ALA A 2 -27.24 -18.13 -22.60
C ALA A 2 -26.38 -17.13 -21.82
N LEU A 3 -25.36 -16.57 -22.47
CA LEU A 3 -24.59 -15.46 -21.95
C LEU A 3 -25.21 -14.17 -22.47
N THR A 4 -25.63 -13.31 -21.59
CA THR A 4 -26.11 -11.98 -21.95
C THR A 4 -25.01 -10.97 -21.62
N SER A 5 -24.56 -10.22 -22.59
CA SER A 5 -23.60 -9.14 -22.41
C SER A 5 -24.30 -7.80 -22.45
N TYR A 6 -23.98 -6.93 -21.52
CA TYR A 6 -24.46 -5.54 -21.49
C TYR A 6 -23.27 -4.62 -21.66
N THR A 7 -23.42 -3.62 -22.53
CA THR A 7 -22.42 -2.56 -22.71
C THR A 7 -22.95 -1.29 -22.07
N ILE A 8 -22.23 -0.74 -21.12
CA ILE A 8 -22.55 0.51 -20.46
C ILE A 8 -21.46 1.52 -20.83
N TYR A 9 -21.87 2.73 -21.18
CA TYR A 9 -20.96 3.84 -21.41
C TYR A 9 -21.01 4.77 -20.20
N ASP A 10 -19.87 5.11 -19.64
CA ASP A 10 -19.75 6.15 -18.63
C ASP A 10 -19.66 7.55 -19.27
N THR A 11 -19.65 8.59 -18.43
CA THR A 11 -19.54 9.98 -18.88
C THR A 11 -18.21 10.31 -19.57
N ALA A 12 -17.20 9.47 -19.41
CA ALA A 12 -15.90 9.58 -20.07
C ALA A 12 -15.83 8.78 -21.38
N ARG A 13 -16.93 8.17 -21.81
CA ARG A 13 -17.04 7.29 -22.98
C ARG A 13 -16.20 6.01 -22.89
N ALA A 14 -15.81 5.60 -21.70
CA ALA A 14 -15.21 4.28 -21.51
C ALA A 14 -16.26 3.18 -21.75
N ILE A 15 -15.89 2.14 -22.48
CA ILE A 15 -16.76 0.99 -22.76
C ILE A 15 -16.53 -0.03 -21.66
N HIS A 16 -17.56 -0.26 -20.86
CA HIS A 16 -17.55 -1.33 -19.87
C HIS A 16 -18.44 -2.47 -20.34
N THR A 17 -17.87 -3.61 -20.62
CA THR A 17 -18.62 -4.82 -20.99
C THR A 17 -18.78 -5.70 -19.77
N PHE A 18 -20.02 -5.88 -19.32
CA PHE A 18 -20.35 -6.81 -18.25
C PHE A 18 -20.87 -8.11 -18.88
N VAL A 19 -20.32 -9.23 -18.44
CA VAL A 19 -20.83 -10.56 -18.81
C VAL A 19 -21.60 -11.09 -17.60
N SER A 20 -22.92 -11.25 -17.74
CA SER A 20 -23.74 -11.90 -16.73
C SER A 20 -23.98 -13.36 -17.13
N GLN A 21 -23.96 -14.24 -16.16
CA GLN A 21 -24.29 -15.65 -16.32
C GLN A 21 -25.61 -15.94 -15.59
N ILE A 22 -26.56 -16.52 -16.31
CA ILE A 22 -27.81 -16.99 -15.71
C ILE A 22 -27.58 -18.42 -15.20
N ILE A 23 -27.58 -18.60 -13.90
CA ILE A 23 -27.53 -19.90 -13.25
C ILE A 23 -28.88 -20.15 -12.56
N SER A 24 -29.57 -21.22 -12.94
CA SER A 24 -30.85 -21.62 -12.32
C SER A 24 -31.94 -20.53 -12.35
N GLY A 25 -32.00 -19.77 -13.44
CA GLY A 25 -33.05 -18.74 -13.62
C GLY A 25 -32.85 -17.46 -12.78
N LYS A 26 -31.74 -17.32 -12.08
CA LYS A 26 -31.35 -16.08 -11.39
C LYS A 26 -30.17 -15.44 -12.11
N GLU A 27 -30.31 -14.15 -12.42
CA GLU A 27 -29.14 -13.37 -12.82
C GLU A 27 -28.21 -13.21 -11.63
N THR A 28 -27.04 -13.81 -11.72
CA THR A 28 -25.93 -13.46 -10.87
C THR A 28 -25.07 -12.46 -11.61
N ALA A 29 -24.97 -11.26 -11.10
CA ALA A 29 -24.02 -10.29 -11.61
C ALA A 29 -22.64 -10.94 -11.65
N GLY A 30 -22.08 -11.02 -12.85
CA GLY A 30 -20.77 -11.61 -13.07
C GLY A 30 -19.74 -10.93 -12.19
N HIS A 31 -18.99 -11.74 -11.54
CA HIS A 31 -18.16 -11.38 -10.41
C HIS A 31 -17.04 -10.40 -10.79
N TRP A 32 -17.09 -9.22 -10.17
CA TRP A 32 -15.93 -8.43 -9.78
C TRP A 32 -14.84 -8.20 -10.85
N LEU A 33 -15.14 -7.36 -11.79
CA LEU A 33 -14.08 -6.51 -12.31
C LEU A 33 -13.65 -5.62 -11.13
N ARG A 34 -12.58 -5.99 -10.43
CA ARG A 34 -11.89 -4.99 -9.63
C ARG A 34 -11.59 -3.83 -10.57
N PRO A 35 -11.96 -2.60 -10.25
CA PRO A 35 -11.49 -1.49 -11.05
C PRO A 35 -9.96 -1.56 -11.04
N VAL A 36 -9.40 -2.03 -12.12
CA VAL A 36 -7.97 -1.79 -12.37
C VAL A 36 -7.89 -0.29 -12.56
N PRO A 37 -7.09 0.44 -11.78
CA PRO A 37 -6.94 1.87 -11.95
C PRO A 37 -6.68 2.17 -13.43
N GLU A 38 -7.41 3.12 -14.01
CA GLU A 38 -7.05 3.66 -15.32
C GLU A 38 -5.68 4.31 -15.18
N GLY A 39 -4.67 3.63 -15.62
CA GLY A 39 -3.28 4.02 -15.44
C GLY A 39 -2.46 2.87 -14.82
N ARG A 40 -1.19 2.88 -15.10
CA ARG A 40 -0.26 1.91 -14.52
C ARG A 40 0.04 2.31 -13.09
N LEU A 41 0.07 1.35 -12.18
CA LEU A 41 0.61 1.57 -10.85
C LEU A 41 2.08 1.97 -10.96
N SER A 42 2.44 2.99 -10.21
CA SER A 42 3.82 3.34 -9.95
C SER A 42 4.36 2.49 -8.80
N ALA A 43 5.66 2.25 -8.80
CA ALA A 43 6.33 1.55 -7.72
C ALA A 43 7.34 2.47 -7.04
N TYR A 44 7.31 2.50 -5.72
CA TYR A 44 8.34 3.11 -4.89
C TYR A 44 9.16 1.99 -4.23
N ARG A 45 10.47 2.14 -4.20
CA ARG A 45 11.38 1.18 -3.59
C ARG A 45 12.37 1.87 -2.66
N ASN A 46 12.50 1.36 -1.44
CA ASN A 46 13.57 1.74 -0.51
C ASN A 46 14.11 0.49 0.18
N LEU A 47 15.42 0.33 0.24
CA LEU A 47 16.09 -0.83 0.84
C LEU A 47 16.62 -0.57 2.25
N ASP A 48 16.45 0.64 2.75
CA ASP A 48 16.91 1.07 4.07
C ASP A 48 16.05 2.23 4.57
N LEU A 49 14.75 1.94 4.76
CA LEU A 49 13.81 2.94 5.24
C LEU A 49 14.08 3.26 6.71
N LYS A 50 14.27 4.53 6.99
CA LYS A 50 14.61 5.09 8.31
C LYS A 50 13.47 5.92 8.90
N GLN A 51 13.70 6.40 10.13
CA GLN A 51 12.82 7.38 10.76
C GLN A 51 12.81 8.73 10.02
N THR A 52 13.83 9.05 9.24
CA THR A 52 13.80 10.20 8.34
C THR A 52 12.82 9.95 7.21
N GLY A 53 11.76 10.75 7.14
CA GLY A 53 10.68 10.57 6.18
C GLY A 53 11.15 10.60 4.73
N GLN A 54 10.53 9.75 3.92
CA GLN A 54 10.76 9.69 2.47
C GLN A 54 9.46 9.99 1.75
N VAL A 55 9.53 10.79 0.68
CA VAL A 55 8.37 11.10 -0.16
C VAL A 55 8.23 10.01 -1.22
N VAL A 56 7.08 9.33 -1.21
CA VAL A 56 6.68 8.37 -2.23
C VAL A 56 6.02 9.08 -3.40
N LYS A 57 5.10 10.02 -3.08
CA LYS A 57 4.38 10.84 -4.06
C LYS A 57 4.13 12.24 -3.46
N ALA A 58 4.57 13.28 -4.16
CA ALA A 58 4.46 14.66 -3.69
C ALA A 58 3.15 15.36 -4.12
N SER A 59 2.15 14.62 -4.55
CA SER A 59 0.84 15.11 -4.96
C SER A 59 -0.24 14.12 -4.53
N PRO A 60 -1.53 14.50 -4.52
CA PRO A 60 -2.62 13.58 -4.22
C PRO A 60 -2.50 12.25 -4.97
N GLY A 61 -2.88 11.16 -4.34
CA GLY A 61 -2.78 9.84 -4.92
C GLY A 61 -3.47 8.76 -4.14
N GLN A 62 -3.28 7.52 -4.55
CA GLN A 62 -3.84 6.36 -3.90
C GLN A 62 -2.76 5.30 -3.67
N LEU A 63 -2.78 4.67 -2.50
CA LEU A 63 -1.92 3.54 -2.17
C LEU A 63 -2.72 2.24 -2.35
N TYR A 64 -2.14 1.29 -3.07
CA TYR A 64 -2.77 -0.02 -3.33
C TYR A 64 -2.17 -1.15 -2.50
N GLY A 65 -1.05 -0.92 -1.86
CA GLY A 65 -0.37 -1.88 -1.00
C GLY A 65 1.12 -1.91 -1.26
N GLY A 66 1.73 -3.02 -0.89
CA GLY A 66 3.16 -3.19 -1.09
C GLY A 66 3.70 -4.49 -0.53
N ILE A 67 4.96 -4.69 -0.75
CA ILE A 67 5.75 -5.76 -0.16
C ILE A 67 6.78 -5.12 0.75
N VAL A 68 6.73 -5.46 2.03
CA VAL A 68 7.63 -4.93 3.05
C VAL A 68 8.33 -6.07 3.77
N PHE A 69 9.55 -5.82 4.20
CA PHE A 69 10.35 -6.82 4.85
C PHE A 69 11.08 -6.23 6.05
N ASN A 70 10.95 -6.88 7.21
CA ASN A 70 11.76 -6.62 8.39
C ASN A 70 12.93 -7.61 8.43
N HIS A 71 14.09 -7.15 8.03
CA HIS A 71 15.32 -7.92 7.88
C HIS A 71 16.19 -7.93 9.15
N ALA A 72 15.66 -7.44 10.27
CA ALA A 72 16.41 -7.32 11.53
C ALA A 72 16.99 -8.64 12.04
N TRP A 73 16.45 -9.78 11.60
CA TRP A 73 16.90 -11.11 12.01
C TRP A 73 18.34 -11.47 11.63
N ILE A 74 18.89 -10.84 10.59
CA ILE A 74 20.28 -11.09 10.17
C ILE A 74 21.32 -10.47 11.11
N TYR A 75 20.88 -9.60 12.02
CA TYR A 75 21.75 -8.94 12.97
C TYR A 75 21.55 -9.53 14.37
N PRO A 76 22.61 -10.09 15.01
CA PRO A 76 22.50 -10.75 16.33
C PRO A 76 21.89 -9.86 17.41
N ASP A 77 22.10 -8.54 17.31
CA ASP A 77 21.65 -7.55 18.30
C ASP A 77 20.18 -7.12 18.10
N SER A 78 19.52 -7.61 17.06
CA SER A 78 18.16 -7.21 16.68
C SER A 78 17.16 -8.36 16.74
N SER A 79 17.51 -9.49 17.31
CA SER A 79 16.66 -10.68 17.34
C SER A 79 15.32 -10.41 18.02
N GLY A 80 14.20 -10.72 17.35
CA GLY A 80 12.84 -10.50 17.84
C GLY A 80 12.34 -9.06 17.76
N ALA A 81 13.09 -8.16 17.14
CA ALA A 81 12.75 -6.74 17.12
C ALA A 81 11.67 -6.43 16.07
N ILE A 82 10.50 -5.98 16.53
CA ILE A 82 9.46 -5.44 15.66
C ILE A 82 9.94 -4.09 15.10
N ARG A 83 9.58 -3.82 13.84
CA ARG A 83 9.71 -2.52 13.19
C ARG A 83 8.33 -2.03 12.79
N TYR A 84 8.18 -0.73 12.58
CA TYR A 84 6.89 -0.14 12.24
C TYR A 84 7.04 0.68 10.96
N LEU A 85 6.31 0.29 9.91
CA LEU A 85 6.14 1.12 8.72
C LEU A 85 4.99 2.09 8.99
N LYS A 86 5.25 3.38 8.87
CA LYS A 86 4.28 4.46 9.06
C LYS A 86 4.07 5.20 7.74
N ILE A 87 2.83 5.38 7.34
CA ILE A 87 2.43 6.00 6.07
C ILE A 87 1.59 7.24 6.38
N TYR A 88 1.91 8.36 5.75
CA TYR A 88 1.38 9.69 6.05
C TYR A 88 0.73 10.31 4.83
N ASP A 89 -0.37 11.06 5.03
CA ASP A 89 -0.95 11.95 4.03
C ASP A 89 -0.17 13.27 4.00
N LYS A 90 0.98 13.28 3.33
CA LYS A 90 1.88 14.41 3.28
C LYS A 90 2.69 14.44 1.99
N ALA A 91 2.74 15.61 1.34
CA ALA A 91 3.49 15.84 0.11
C ALA A 91 5.01 16.05 0.34
N THR A 92 5.42 16.26 1.58
CA THR A 92 6.81 16.42 2.02
C THR A 92 7.23 15.27 2.92
N ALA A 93 8.51 15.15 3.20
CA ALA A 93 9.01 14.15 4.14
C ALA A 93 8.31 14.27 5.51
N ALA A 94 7.75 13.17 6.00
CA ALA A 94 7.10 13.12 7.30
C ALA A 94 8.15 13.14 8.44
N THR A 95 7.75 13.67 9.58
CA THR A 95 8.56 13.80 10.79
C THR A 95 7.90 13.11 11.98
N SER A 96 8.56 13.07 13.11
CA SER A 96 7.98 12.51 14.36
C SER A 96 6.82 13.35 14.96
N SER A 97 6.61 14.56 14.47
CA SER A 97 5.47 15.40 14.88
C SER A 97 4.21 15.17 14.05
N ASP A 98 4.31 14.40 12.96
CA ASP A 98 3.18 14.09 12.10
C ASP A 98 2.47 12.81 12.57
N THR A 99 1.13 12.76 12.40
CA THR A 99 0.33 11.56 12.71
C THR A 99 0.22 10.69 11.47
N PRO A 100 0.60 9.41 11.52
CA PRO A 100 0.44 8.50 10.38
C PRO A 100 -1.04 8.17 10.12
N VAL A 101 -1.40 8.01 8.86
CA VAL A 101 -2.70 7.47 8.43
C VAL A 101 -2.75 5.95 8.62
N ILE A 102 -1.62 5.29 8.38
CA ILE A 102 -1.48 3.84 8.51
C ILE A 102 -0.19 3.53 9.26
N THR A 103 -0.26 2.63 10.25
CA THR A 103 0.90 2.04 10.91
C THR A 103 0.83 0.53 10.80
N ILE A 104 1.86 -0.07 10.24
CA ILE A 104 1.96 -1.50 10.01
C ILE A 104 3.09 -2.05 10.89
N PRO A 105 2.79 -2.92 11.86
CA PRO A 105 3.82 -3.65 12.58
C PRO A 105 4.47 -4.67 11.62
N LEU A 106 5.77 -4.66 11.57
CA LEU A 106 6.59 -5.60 10.81
C LEU A 106 7.28 -6.52 11.80
N GLU A 107 6.72 -7.69 11.98
CA GLU A 107 7.38 -8.72 12.77
C GLU A 107 8.67 -9.15 12.08
N GLN A 108 9.61 -9.59 12.88
CA GLN A 108 10.81 -10.21 12.36
C GLN A 108 10.41 -11.52 11.65
N ALA A 109 10.65 -11.60 10.35
CA ALA A 109 10.25 -12.76 9.57
C ALA A 109 11.27 -13.08 8.48
N GLU A 110 11.40 -14.35 8.15
CA GLU A 110 12.18 -14.81 6.99
C GLU A 110 11.48 -14.49 5.65
N GLN A 111 10.19 -14.15 5.71
CA GLN A 111 9.38 -13.86 4.53
C GLN A 111 8.88 -12.41 4.55
N PRO A 112 8.83 -11.75 3.40
CA PRO A 112 8.25 -10.43 3.29
C PRO A 112 6.75 -10.44 3.58
N LEU A 113 6.25 -9.38 4.22
CA LEU A 113 4.84 -9.12 4.36
C LEU A 113 4.30 -8.50 3.06
N ASP A 114 3.37 -9.17 2.42
CA ASP A 114 2.55 -8.61 1.35
C ASP A 114 1.26 -8.04 1.97
N PHE A 115 0.99 -6.76 1.72
CA PHE A 115 -0.23 -6.11 2.20
C PHE A 115 -0.96 -5.40 1.07
N THR A 116 -2.29 -5.44 1.13
CA THR A 116 -3.16 -4.81 0.12
C THR A 116 -4.14 -3.86 0.81
N VAL A 117 -4.24 -2.63 0.32
CA VAL A 117 -5.11 -1.57 0.86
C VAL A 117 -6.08 -0.98 -0.17
N TYR A 118 -6.43 -1.65 -1.21
CA TYR A 118 -7.51 -1.35 -2.16
C TYR A 118 -7.69 0.12 -2.57
N GLY A 119 -6.62 0.91 -2.64
CA GLY A 119 -6.68 2.30 -3.07
C GLY A 119 -7.05 3.29 -1.97
N VAL A 120 -6.39 3.24 -0.82
CA VAL A 120 -6.52 4.30 0.20
C VAL A 120 -6.07 5.62 -0.40
N ALA A 121 -6.97 6.62 -0.34
CA ALA A 121 -6.72 7.95 -0.88
C ALA A 121 -5.90 8.81 0.09
N PHE A 122 -4.95 9.54 -0.47
CA PHE A 122 -4.12 10.55 0.19
C PHE A 122 -4.34 11.89 -0.50
N ALA A 123 -4.84 12.87 0.25
CA ALA A 123 -5.26 14.16 -0.29
C ALA A 123 -4.11 15.12 -0.58
N SER A 124 -3.00 14.96 0.12
CA SER A 124 -1.82 15.83 0.01
C SER A 124 -0.69 15.16 -0.77
N GLY A 125 -0.44 13.89 -0.47
CA GLY A 125 0.65 13.10 -1.01
C GLY A 125 0.94 11.91 -0.12
N ILE A 126 1.89 11.07 -0.51
CA ILE A 126 2.26 9.87 0.21
C ILE A 126 3.69 10.00 0.71
N SER A 127 3.88 9.94 2.02
CA SER A 127 5.19 9.91 2.66
C SER A 127 5.28 8.73 3.62
N VAL A 128 6.48 8.21 3.84
CA VAL A 128 6.72 7.01 4.67
C VAL A 128 7.89 7.20 5.61
N ARG A 129 7.85 6.52 6.74
CA ARG A 129 8.95 6.37 7.72
C ARG A 129 8.97 4.95 8.24
N ALA A 130 10.14 4.50 8.72
CA ALA A 130 10.25 3.31 9.55
C ALA A 130 10.82 3.69 10.91
N THR A 131 10.29 3.07 11.97
CA THR A 131 10.73 3.31 13.34
C THR A 131 10.82 2.00 14.11
N THR A 132 11.56 2.00 15.23
CA THR A 132 11.62 0.85 16.14
C THR A 132 10.46 0.82 17.11
N GLY A 133 9.83 1.96 17.41
CA GLY A 133 8.70 2.08 18.33
C GLY A 133 7.38 2.33 17.59
N GLN A 134 6.29 1.85 18.20
CA GLN A 134 4.93 1.98 17.66
C GLN A 134 4.39 3.42 17.76
N ALA A 135 4.75 4.17 18.80
CA ALA A 135 4.20 5.49 19.05
C ALA A 135 4.37 6.42 17.84
N ASP A 136 3.35 7.21 17.50
CA ASP A 136 3.37 8.11 16.35
C ASP A 136 4.58 9.05 16.37
N ALA A 137 4.91 9.56 17.55
CA ALA A 137 6.05 10.45 17.76
C ALA A 137 7.41 9.72 17.85
N ASP A 138 7.45 8.38 17.72
CA ASP A 138 8.71 7.66 17.78
C ASP A 138 9.67 8.14 16.68
N ALA A 139 10.90 8.43 17.08
CA ALA A 139 11.98 8.92 16.22
C ALA A 139 13.22 8.02 16.27
N THR A 140 13.06 6.78 16.74
CA THR A 140 14.18 5.83 16.84
C THR A 140 14.38 5.12 15.51
N ASP A 141 15.60 5.22 14.98
CA ASP A 141 15.96 4.59 13.71
C ASP A 141 16.03 3.06 13.83
N PRO A 142 15.50 2.32 12.87
CA PRO A 142 15.91 0.94 12.61
C PRO A 142 17.40 0.87 12.23
N ASN A 143 18.04 -0.28 12.44
CA ASN A 143 19.40 -0.48 11.95
C ASN A 143 19.43 -0.42 10.42
N THR A 144 20.64 -0.24 9.87
CA THR A 144 20.81 -0.21 8.41
C THR A 144 20.40 -1.52 7.78
N GLY A 145 19.51 -1.44 6.79
CA GLY A 145 18.97 -2.58 6.09
C GLY A 145 17.85 -3.35 6.81
N ASP A 146 17.39 -2.88 7.99
CA ASP A 146 16.31 -3.56 8.71
C ASP A 146 14.98 -3.53 7.93
N VAL A 147 14.64 -2.39 7.32
CA VAL A 147 13.32 -2.21 6.70
C VAL A 147 13.45 -1.94 5.21
N LEU A 148 12.95 -2.91 4.42
CA LEU A 148 12.86 -2.82 2.98
C LEU A 148 11.39 -2.65 2.59
N VAL A 149 11.11 -1.72 1.67
CA VAL A 149 9.75 -1.47 1.19
C VAL A 149 9.68 -1.37 -0.32
N ASN A 150 8.64 -1.98 -0.89
CA ASN A 150 8.19 -1.74 -2.25
C ASN A 150 6.70 -1.40 -2.14
N LEU A 151 6.30 -0.18 -2.50
CA LEU A 151 4.92 0.28 -2.44
C LEU A 151 4.36 0.48 -3.84
N PHE A 152 3.09 0.16 -4.03
CA PHE A 152 2.36 0.32 -5.29
C PHE A 152 1.32 1.42 -5.13
N TYR A 153 1.39 2.45 -5.96
CA TYR A 153 0.56 3.65 -5.84
C TYR A 153 0.22 4.25 -7.21
N GLN A 154 -0.77 5.13 -7.20
CA GLN A 154 -1.18 5.94 -8.35
C GLN A 154 -1.32 7.41 -7.98
#